data_e1a7ac3be68653d0c37076cc629ef979
#
_entry.id   e1a7ac3be68653d0c37076cc629ef979
#
_cell.length_a   1.000
_cell.length_b   1.000
_cell.length_c   1.000
_cell.angle_alpha   90.00
_cell.angle_beta   90.00
_cell.angle_gamma   90.00
#
_symmetry.space_group_name_H-M   'P 1'
#
loop_
_entity.id
_entity.type
_entity.pdbx_description
1 polymer ?
#
loop_
_entity_poly.entity_id
_entity_poly.type
_entity_poly.pdbx_seq_one_letter_code
_entity_poly.pdbx_strand_id
1 'polypeptide(L)'
;MDVTQNISNNNKFIKFQNEGFIVEENFLDHNILLDLQQQIQLVFWTQVVNNKLDKKVDRFEEGIELLFSENYTVFKNCGKHIQHLIDVWKLGVSKKIINYLMNVCKLQFPSICTRPVVMFSSKTLATNDIYHTIPFHQDAKSMQGSDNAIVVWFPLQHTTEDLGPLQIIPKSHKKGIIAKEIDEFGFGYVDSNLYNVEDVKSLTCKLGDIVFFDSKLIHGSGNNISSLIRWSCQYRYNDLLDRTFIEKGYPHPYLYRPMKEEEMK
;
A
#
# COMPACT_ATOMS: atom_id res chain seq x y z
N MET A 1 3.95 -22.07 -22.23
CA MET A 1 4.58 -20.74 -22.07
C MET A 1 5.70 -20.63 -23.07
N ASP A 2 5.82 -19.49 -23.73
CA ASP A 2 6.89 -19.20 -24.68
C ASP A 2 8.24 -19.16 -23.93
N VAL A 3 9.30 -19.74 -24.54
CA VAL A 3 10.66 -19.79 -23.96
C VAL A 3 11.18 -18.38 -23.66
N THR A 4 10.87 -17.40 -24.53
CA THR A 4 11.24 -16.00 -24.37
C THR A 4 10.63 -15.38 -23.13
N GLN A 5 9.37 -15.70 -22.84
CA GLN A 5 8.65 -15.21 -21.64
C GLN A 5 9.22 -15.82 -20.36
N ASN A 6 9.63 -17.09 -20.39
CA ASN A 6 10.28 -17.74 -19.27
C ASN A 6 11.63 -17.12 -18.94
N ILE A 7 12.45 -16.80 -19.94
CA ILE A 7 13.74 -16.13 -19.74
C ILE A 7 13.52 -14.72 -19.14
N SER A 8 12.58 -13.95 -19.67
CA SER A 8 12.24 -12.62 -19.17
C SER A 8 11.80 -12.67 -17.70
N ASN A 9 10.89 -13.58 -17.35
CA ASN A 9 10.41 -13.76 -15.99
C ASN A 9 11.53 -14.16 -15.02
N ASN A 10 12.46 -15.01 -15.47
CA ASN A 10 13.59 -15.43 -14.66
C ASN A 10 14.56 -14.27 -14.38
N ASN A 11 14.84 -13.43 -15.36
CA ASN A 11 15.67 -12.24 -15.19
C ASN A 11 15.00 -11.24 -14.21
N LYS A 12 13.69 -11.08 -14.29
CA LYS A 12 12.92 -10.26 -13.34
C LYS A 12 12.96 -10.82 -11.93
N PHE A 13 12.85 -12.15 -11.77
CA PHE A 13 12.97 -12.81 -10.49
C PHE A 13 14.36 -12.60 -9.87
N ILE A 14 15.43 -12.77 -10.64
CA ILE A 14 16.80 -12.51 -10.17
C ILE A 14 16.95 -11.06 -9.70
N LYS A 15 16.42 -10.10 -10.46
CA LYS A 15 16.41 -8.68 -10.06
C LYS A 15 15.63 -8.47 -8.76
N PHE A 16 14.44 -9.08 -8.65
CA PHE A 16 13.62 -9.03 -7.44
C PHE A 16 14.36 -9.58 -6.23
N GLN A 17 14.96 -10.77 -6.35
CA GLN A 17 15.75 -11.36 -5.26
C GLN A 17 16.96 -10.51 -4.85
N ASN A 18 17.56 -9.79 -5.79
CA ASN A 18 18.72 -8.96 -5.50
C ASN A 18 18.35 -7.64 -4.85
N GLU A 19 17.32 -6.97 -5.37
CA GLU A 19 16.93 -5.61 -4.94
C GLU A 19 15.81 -5.60 -3.89
N GLY A 20 15.00 -6.67 -3.80
CA GLY A 20 13.85 -6.77 -2.92
C GLY A 20 12.58 -6.14 -3.49
N PHE A 21 12.64 -5.56 -4.69
CA PHE A 21 11.50 -4.96 -5.36
C PHE A 21 11.63 -4.97 -6.88
N ILE A 22 10.50 -4.78 -7.56
CA ILE A 22 10.39 -4.54 -9.00
C ILE A 22 9.31 -3.49 -9.25
N VAL A 23 9.58 -2.58 -10.18
CA VAL A 23 8.60 -1.66 -10.75
C VAL A 23 8.26 -2.14 -12.16
N GLU A 24 6.99 -2.34 -12.44
CA GLU A 24 6.47 -2.61 -13.79
C GLU A 24 5.70 -1.39 -14.27
N GLU A 25 6.21 -0.79 -15.34
CA GLU A 25 5.60 0.39 -15.94
C GLU A 25 4.37 0.00 -16.77
N ASN A 26 3.33 0.84 -16.73
CA ASN A 26 2.09 0.67 -17.49
C ASN A 26 1.48 -0.75 -17.35
N PHE A 27 1.57 -1.30 -16.13
CA PHE A 27 1.09 -2.65 -15.83
C PHE A 27 -0.43 -2.70 -15.67
N LEU A 28 -1.03 -1.70 -15.02
CA LEU A 28 -2.47 -1.65 -14.77
C LEU A 28 -3.18 -0.86 -15.87
N ASP A 29 -4.41 -1.25 -16.16
CA ASP A 29 -5.28 -0.54 -17.11
C ASP A 29 -5.68 0.82 -16.52
N HIS A 30 -5.42 1.90 -17.26
CA HIS A 30 -5.71 3.26 -16.83
C HIS A 30 -7.21 3.50 -16.61
N ASN A 31 -8.08 2.93 -17.43
CA ASN A 31 -9.52 3.11 -17.30
C ASN A 31 -10.02 2.52 -15.98
N ILE A 32 -9.54 1.33 -15.61
CA ILE A 32 -9.88 0.70 -14.31
C ILE A 32 -9.45 1.59 -13.15
N LEU A 33 -8.27 2.21 -13.24
CA LEU A 33 -7.76 3.09 -12.19
C LEU A 33 -8.52 4.41 -12.12
N LEU A 34 -8.90 4.98 -13.27
CA LEU A 34 -9.72 6.19 -13.32
C LEU A 34 -11.13 5.95 -12.75
N ASP A 35 -11.75 4.82 -13.11
CA ASP A 35 -13.03 4.42 -12.54
C ASP A 35 -12.94 4.25 -11.02
N LEU A 36 -11.84 3.65 -10.52
CA LEU A 36 -11.61 3.50 -9.10
C LEU A 36 -11.42 4.85 -8.39
N GLN A 37 -10.69 5.79 -8.99
CA GLN A 37 -10.60 7.16 -8.47
C GLN A 37 -11.98 7.82 -8.37
N GLN A 38 -12.80 7.70 -9.41
CA GLN A 38 -14.16 8.25 -9.40
C GLN A 38 -15.02 7.64 -8.29
N GLN A 39 -14.93 6.33 -8.05
CA GLN A 39 -15.65 5.66 -6.97
C GLN A 39 -15.20 6.18 -5.60
N ILE A 40 -13.89 6.35 -5.38
CA ILE A 40 -13.35 6.93 -4.14
C ILE A 40 -13.86 8.36 -3.95
N GLN A 41 -13.78 9.18 -5.00
CA GLN A 41 -14.27 10.55 -4.97
C GLN A 41 -15.77 10.61 -4.68
N LEU A 42 -16.56 9.73 -5.29
CA LEU A 42 -18.01 9.67 -5.07
C LEU A 42 -18.35 9.38 -3.60
N VAL A 43 -17.65 8.46 -2.94
CA VAL A 43 -17.88 8.14 -1.52
C VAL A 43 -17.68 9.38 -0.64
N PHE A 44 -16.58 10.10 -0.81
CA PHE A 44 -16.30 11.31 -0.03
C PHE A 44 -17.25 12.46 -0.40
N TRP A 45 -17.45 12.70 -1.71
CA TRP A 45 -18.29 13.81 -2.16
C TRP A 45 -19.75 13.66 -1.74
N THR A 46 -20.28 12.43 -1.72
CA THR A 46 -21.61 12.15 -1.18
C THR A 46 -21.74 12.63 0.26
N GLN A 47 -20.70 12.46 1.07
CA GLN A 47 -20.72 12.94 2.45
C GLN A 47 -20.48 14.46 2.56
N VAL A 48 -19.70 15.05 1.67
CA VAL A 48 -19.59 16.53 1.57
C VAL A 48 -20.96 17.14 1.32
N VAL A 49 -21.70 16.61 0.34
CA VAL A 49 -23.08 17.07 0.02
C VAL A 49 -24.05 16.81 1.19
N ASN A 50 -24.02 15.60 1.75
CA ASN A 50 -24.90 15.22 2.87
C ASN A 50 -24.70 16.12 4.10
N ASN A 51 -23.48 16.59 4.34
CA ASN A 51 -23.15 17.54 5.41
C ASN A 51 -23.32 19.03 4.99
N LYS A 52 -23.86 19.30 3.80
CA LYS A 52 -24.11 20.64 3.23
C LYS A 52 -22.85 21.51 3.08
N LEU A 53 -21.71 20.87 2.85
CA LEU A 53 -20.40 21.51 2.71
C LEU A 53 -20.09 21.88 1.25
N ASP A 54 -20.77 21.24 0.28
CA ASP A 54 -20.63 21.46 -1.16
C ASP A 54 -20.84 22.91 -1.59
N LYS A 55 -21.66 23.66 -0.87
CA LYS A 55 -21.92 25.10 -1.14
C LYS A 55 -20.80 26.04 -0.70
N LYS A 56 -19.81 25.52 0.01
CA LYS A 56 -18.69 26.30 0.58
C LYS A 56 -17.39 26.08 -0.19
N VAL A 57 -17.37 25.17 -1.17
CA VAL A 57 -16.15 24.72 -1.85
C VAL A 57 -16.42 24.48 -3.33
N ASP A 58 -15.40 24.70 -4.16
CA ASP A 58 -15.46 24.49 -5.61
C ASP A 58 -14.68 23.25 -6.07
N ARG A 59 -13.77 22.74 -5.21
CA ARG A 59 -12.89 21.62 -5.55
C ARG A 59 -13.08 20.44 -4.60
N PHE A 60 -12.77 19.25 -5.10
CA PHE A 60 -12.87 18.01 -4.36
C PHE A 60 -11.97 18.00 -3.11
N GLU A 61 -10.72 18.45 -3.23
CA GLU A 61 -9.76 18.51 -2.12
C GLU A 61 -10.27 19.42 -1.01
N GLU A 62 -10.78 20.58 -1.34
CA GLU A 62 -11.37 21.52 -0.37
C GLU A 62 -12.58 20.92 0.35
N GLY A 63 -13.41 20.16 -0.38
CA GLY A 63 -14.55 19.44 0.20
C GLY A 63 -14.11 18.38 1.20
N ILE A 64 -13.06 17.62 0.89
CA ILE A 64 -12.49 16.63 1.82
C ILE A 64 -11.87 17.31 3.04
N GLU A 65 -11.12 18.39 2.86
CA GLU A 65 -10.53 19.15 3.97
C GLU A 65 -11.58 19.70 4.91
N LEU A 66 -12.65 20.23 4.34
CA LEU A 66 -13.75 20.74 5.12
C LEU A 66 -14.52 19.61 5.85
N LEU A 67 -14.73 18.46 5.19
CA LEU A 67 -15.33 17.30 5.84
C LEU A 67 -14.44 16.77 6.98
N PHE A 68 -13.12 16.76 6.78
CA PHE A 68 -12.14 16.37 7.80
C PHE A 68 -12.21 17.28 9.03
N SER A 69 -12.28 18.59 8.83
CA SER A 69 -12.30 19.57 9.92
C SER A 69 -13.64 19.64 10.65
N GLU A 70 -14.76 19.57 9.92
CA GLU A 70 -16.10 19.75 10.51
C GLU A 70 -16.74 18.42 10.96
N ASN A 71 -16.39 17.29 10.33
CA ASN A 71 -16.94 15.97 10.70
C ASN A 71 -15.92 14.85 10.53
N TYR A 72 -14.90 14.84 11.38
CA TYR A 72 -13.81 13.88 11.34
C TYR A 72 -14.27 12.40 11.40
N THR A 73 -15.34 12.11 12.15
CA THR A 73 -15.87 10.74 12.24
C THR A 73 -16.40 10.26 10.88
N VAL A 74 -17.15 11.09 10.17
CA VAL A 74 -17.64 10.76 8.83
C VAL A 74 -16.48 10.63 7.84
N PHE A 75 -15.51 11.53 7.90
CA PHE A 75 -14.29 11.45 7.10
C PHE A 75 -13.57 10.09 7.30
N LYS A 76 -13.35 9.68 8.55
CA LYS A 76 -12.74 8.37 8.87
C LYS A 76 -13.57 7.21 8.31
N ASN A 77 -14.88 7.29 8.42
CA ASN A 77 -15.77 6.24 7.92
C ASN A 77 -15.70 6.12 6.39
N CYS A 78 -15.63 7.23 5.65
CA CYS A 78 -15.36 7.21 4.22
C CYS A 78 -14.05 6.46 3.92
N GLY A 79 -12.97 6.80 4.61
CA GLY A 79 -11.66 6.14 4.47
C GLY A 79 -11.69 4.64 4.77
N LYS A 80 -12.55 4.19 5.71
CA LYS A 80 -12.78 2.76 5.95
C LYS A 80 -13.56 2.11 4.81
N HIS A 81 -14.63 2.74 4.33
CA HIS A 81 -15.50 2.16 3.30
C HIS A 81 -14.85 2.04 1.92
N ILE A 82 -14.01 2.99 1.50
CA ILE A 82 -13.33 2.90 0.20
C ILE A 82 -12.44 1.66 0.07
N GLN A 83 -11.96 1.09 1.17
CA GLN A 83 -11.17 -0.15 1.18
C GLN A 83 -12.02 -1.40 0.89
N HIS A 84 -13.35 -1.27 0.97
CA HIS A 84 -14.31 -2.34 0.70
C HIS A 84 -15.02 -2.20 -0.66
N LEU A 85 -14.63 -1.23 -1.49
CA LEU A 85 -15.12 -1.12 -2.86
C LEU A 85 -14.85 -2.42 -3.63
N ILE A 86 -15.85 -2.89 -4.36
CA ILE A 86 -15.76 -4.16 -5.10
C ILE A 86 -14.61 -4.13 -6.11
N ASP A 87 -14.39 -3.00 -6.79
CA ASP A 87 -13.34 -2.90 -7.80
C ASP A 87 -11.93 -2.84 -7.21
N VAL A 88 -11.78 -2.36 -5.98
CA VAL A 88 -10.54 -2.52 -5.20
C VAL A 88 -10.23 -3.99 -5.00
N TRP A 89 -11.22 -4.81 -4.60
CA TRP A 89 -11.04 -6.25 -4.41
C TRP A 89 -10.78 -6.98 -5.72
N LYS A 90 -11.57 -6.72 -6.78
CA LYS A 90 -11.38 -7.33 -8.10
C LYS A 90 -9.99 -7.10 -8.66
N LEU A 91 -9.44 -5.90 -8.46
CA LEU A 91 -8.10 -5.57 -8.94
C LEU A 91 -7.04 -6.42 -8.24
N GLY A 92 -7.12 -6.56 -6.90
CA GLY A 92 -6.19 -7.39 -6.12
C GLY A 92 -6.24 -8.88 -6.47
N VAL A 93 -7.39 -9.40 -6.90
CA VAL A 93 -7.54 -10.81 -7.33
C VAL A 93 -7.49 -10.98 -8.84
N SER A 94 -7.09 -9.94 -9.58
CA SER A 94 -7.01 -10.01 -11.04
C SER A 94 -6.00 -11.05 -11.51
N LYS A 95 -6.34 -11.77 -12.59
CA LYS A 95 -5.45 -12.77 -13.19
C LYS A 95 -4.07 -12.20 -13.51
N LYS A 96 -4.00 -10.92 -13.87
CA LYS A 96 -2.73 -10.27 -14.23
C LYS A 96 -1.79 -10.16 -13.02
N ILE A 97 -2.28 -9.70 -11.87
CA ILE A 97 -1.50 -9.63 -10.63
C ILE A 97 -1.14 -11.04 -10.15
N ILE A 98 -2.11 -11.95 -10.06
CA ILE A 98 -1.88 -13.32 -9.57
C ILE A 98 -0.86 -14.05 -10.45
N ASN A 99 -0.97 -13.96 -11.78
CA ASN A 99 0.01 -14.55 -12.68
C ASN A 99 1.42 -13.94 -12.50
N TYR A 100 1.52 -12.66 -12.22
CA TYR A 100 2.81 -12.02 -11.94
C TYR A 100 3.42 -12.54 -10.63
N LEU A 101 2.63 -12.63 -9.57
CA LEU A 101 3.07 -13.19 -8.29
C LEU A 101 3.60 -14.62 -8.45
N MET A 102 2.92 -15.45 -9.24
CA MET A 102 3.34 -16.84 -9.47
C MET A 102 4.53 -16.96 -10.42
N ASN A 103 4.53 -16.24 -11.54
CA ASN A 103 5.52 -16.43 -12.59
C ASN A 103 6.81 -15.65 -12.37
N VAL A 104 6.72 -14.46 -11.77
CA VAL A 104 7.86 -13.58 -11.52
C VAL A 104 8.28 -13.62 -10.05
N CYS A 105 7.38 -13.39 -9.09
CA CYS A 105 7.71 -13.43 -7.66
C CYS A 105 7.84 -14.86 -7.10
N LYS A 106 7.46 -15.88 -7.88
CA LYS A 106 7.56 -17.31 -7.54
C LYS A 106 6.73 -17.78 -6.35
N LEU A 107 5.63 -17.09 -6.02
CA LEU A 107 4.65 -17.65 -5.10
C LEU A 107 4.01 -18.89 -5.73
N GLN A 108 3.95 -19.97 -4.99
CA GLN A 108 3.39 -21.24 -5.48
C GLN A 108 1.86 -21.28 -5.32
N PHE A 109 1.37 -20.80 -4.19
CA PHE A 109 -0.05 -20.75 -3.89
C PHE A 109 -0.42 -19.44 -3.18
N PRO A 110 -0.56 -18.32 -3.94
CA PRO A 110 -0.83 -17.00 -3.36
C PRO A 110 -2.16 -16.97 -2.59
N SER A 111 -2.14 -16.36 -1.41
CA SER A 111 -3.33 -16.03 -0.63
C SER A 111 -3.26 -14.58 -0.16
N ILE A 112 -4.43 -13.92 -0.05
CA ILE A 112 -4.50 -12.56 0.49
C ILE A 112 -4.43 -12.63 2.01
N CYS A 113 -3.52 -11.86 2.63
CA CYS A 113 -3.37 -11.88 4.08
C CYS A 113 -4.34 -10.93 4.80
N THR A 114 -4.77 -9.85 4.17
CA THR A 114 -5.65 -8.84 4.76
C THR A 114 -6.47 -8.14 3.69
N ARG A 115 -7.46 -7.36 4.12
CA ARG A 115 -8.20 -6.49 3.19
C ARG A 115 -7.24 -5.59 2.40
N PRO A 116 -7.63 -5.14 1.21
CA PRO A 116 -6.92 -4.09 0.50
C PRO A 116 -6.76 -2.85 1.38
N VAL A 117 -5.71 -2.08 1.12
CA VAL A 117 -5.50 -0.81 1.80
C VAL A 117 -5.49 0.30 0.74
N VAL A 118 -6.46 1.20 0.83
CA VAL A 118 -6.47 2.46 0.08
C VAL A 118 -5.99 3.53 1.03
N MET A 119 -4.84 4.11 0.72
CA MET A 119 -4.21 5.15 1.54
C MET A 119 -4.19 6.48 0.84
N PHE A 120 -4.24 7.52 1.63
CA PHE A 120 -3.95 8.88 1.18
C PHE A 120 -2.81 9.50 1.99
N SER A 121 -2.17 10.49 1.40
CA SER A 121 -1.19 11.36 2.06
C SER A 121 -1.49 12.80 1.68
N SER A 122 -1.58 13.67 2.67
CA SER A 122 -1.84 15.10 2.49
C SER A 122 -1.30 15.85 3.70
N LYS A 123 -0.71 17.01 3.48
CA LYS A 123 -0.23 17.86 4.58
C LYS A 123 -1.36 18.53 5.35
N THR A 124 -2.54 18.66 4.75
CA THR A 124 -3.71 19.35 5.34
C THR A 124 -4.63 18.41 6.12
N LEU A 125 -4.59 17.10 5.82
CA LEU A 125 -5.43 16.10 6.47
C LEU A 125 -4.72 15.36 7.61
N ALA A 126 -3.59 15.87 8.08
CA ALA A 126 -2.81 15.27 9.15
C ALA A 126 -3.37 15.68 10.53
N THR A 127 -3.86 14.71 11.31
CA THR A 127 -4.12 14.88 12.75
C THR A 127 -2.91 14.52 13.58
N ASN A 128 -2.06 13.68 13.04
CA ASN A 128 -0.73 13.28 13.48
C ASN A 128 0.05 12.92 12.22
N ASP A 129 1.35 12.73 12.32
CA ASP A 129 2.23 12.51 11.16
C ASP A 129 1.90 11.27 10.33
N ILE A 130 1.07 10.37 10.83
CA ILE A 130 0.65 9.13 10.15
C ILE A 130 -0.09 9.36 8.83
N TYR A 131 -0.92 10.38 8.73
CA TYR A 131 -1.64 10.70 7.49
C TYR A 131 -0.81 11.52 6.51
N HIS A 132 0.26 12.12 7.01
CA HIS A 132 1.17 12.91 6.20
C HIS A 132 2.33 12.07 5.66
N THR A 133 2.98 11.30 6.53
CA THR A 133 4.09 10.40 6.18
C THR A 133 3.96 9.06 6.87
N ILE A 134 4.32 8.00 6.15
CA ILE A 134 4.48 6.67 6.74
C ILE A 134 5.97 6.48 7.04
N PRO A 135 6.36 6.32 8.31
CA PRO A 135 7.75 6.09 8.65
C PRO A 135 8.27 4.77 8.08
N PHE A 136 9.60 4.62 8.01
CA PHE A 136 10.21 3.40 7.51
C PHE A 136 9.90 2.21 8.39
N HIS A 137 9.37 1.15 7.77
CA HIS A 137 8.89 -0.06 8.42
C HIS A 137 9.07 -1.29 7.53
N GLN A 138 8.74 -2.45 8.07
CA GLN A 138 8.67 -3.72 7.34
C GLN A 138 7.29 -4.35 7.54
N ASP A 139 6.59 -4.62 6.46
CA ASP A 139 5.26 -5.25 6.49
C ASP A 139 5.28 -6.68 7.04
N ALA A 140 6.40 -7.40 6.89
CA ALA A 140 6.57 -8.76 7.40
C ALA A 140 6.25 -8.90 8.88
N LYS A 141 6.46 -7.85 9.69
CA LYS A 141 6.15 -7.85 11.12
C LYS A 141 4.65 -8.00 11.38
N SER A 142 3.82 -7.34 10.58
CA SER A 142 2.35 -7.42 10.69
C SER A 142 1.76 -8.62 9.95
N MET A 143 2.40 -9.01 8.84
CA MET A 143 1.88 -10.08 7.98
C MET A 143 1.96 -11.47 8.60
N GLN A 144 2.96 -11.73 9.47
CA GLN A 144 3.16 -13.02 10.18
C GLN A 144 3.00 -14.27 9.32
N GLY A 145 3.16 -14.14 8.02
CA GLY A 145 2.87 -15.16 7.04
C GLY A 145 4.08 -15.93 6.56
N SER A 146 4.08 -16.17 5.28
CA SER A 146 5.16 -16.86 4.56
C SER A 146 6.43 -16.01 4.52
N ASP A 147 7.58 -16.69 4.44
CA ASP A 147 8.87 -16.01 4.38
C ASP A 147 9.10 -15.27 3.07
N ASN A 148 8.41 -15.70 1.99
CA ASN A 148 8.39 -15.10 0.67
C ASN A 148 7.17 -14.19 0.41
N ALA A 149 6.53 -13.67 1.47
CA ALA A 149 5.36 -12.79 1.35
C ALA A 149 5.65 -11.52 0.54
N ILE A 150 4.69 -11.13 -0.28
CA ILE A 150 4.81 -10.01 -1.23
C ILE A 150 3.79 -8.91 -0.92
N VAL A 151 4.26 -7.68 -0.98
CA VAL A 151 3.43 -6.48 -0.99
C VAL A 151 3.36 -5.94 -2.41
N VAL A 152 2.16 -5.57 -2.81
CA VAL A 152 1.89 -4.92 -4.10
C VAL A 152 1.38 -3.52 -3.81
N TRP A 153 2.03 -2.52 -4.39
CA TRP A 153 1.68 -1.11 -4.24
C TRP A 153 1.57 -0.42 -5.61
N PHE A 154 0.61 0.47 -5.76
CA PHE A 154 0.52 1.34 -6.93
C PHE A 154 -0.17 2.65 -6.57
N PRO A 155 0.20 3.76 -7.24
CA PRO A 155 -0.48 5.03 -7.09
C PRO A 155 -1.78 5.04 -7.90
N LEU A 156 -2.75 5.79 -7.44
CA LEU A 156 -3.98 6.07 -8.20
C LEU A 156 -3.86 7.37 -9.03
N GLN A 157 -2.66 7.95 -9.12
CA GLN A 157 -2.35 9.15 -9.90
C GLN A 157 -0.85 9.18 -10.20
N HIS A 158 -0.42 10.07 -11.08
CA HIS A 158 1.01 10.32 -11.24
C HIS A 158 1.60 10.86 -9.93
N THR A 159 2.64 10.21 -9.43
CA THR A 159 3.30 10.57 -8.17
C THR A 159 4.65 11.20 -8.45
N THR A 160 4.77 12.48 -8.16
CA THR A 160 6.00 13.29 -8.25
C THR A 160 6.72 13.34 -6.90
N GLU A 161 7.93 13.87 -6.86
CA GLU A 161 8.72 13.99 -5.62
C GLU A 161 7.99 14.82 -4.54
N ASP A 162 7.31 15.90 -4.94
CA ASP A 162 6.57 16.79 -4.05
C ASP A 162 5.25 16.18 -3.53
N LEU A 163 4.76 15.13 -4.19
CA LEU A 163 3.53 14.41 -3.80
C LEU A 163 3.80 13.29 -2.77
N GLY A 164 5.04 13.14 -2.31
CA GLY A 164 5.43 12.16 -1.31
C GLY A 164 5.38 10.70 -1.83
N PRO A 165 6.26 10.32 -2.76
CA PRO A 165 6.29 8.99 -3.38
C PRO A 165 6.57 7.88 -2.37
N LEU A 166 6.34 6.63 -2.79
CA LEU A 166 6.84 5.47 -2.06
C LEU A 166 8.36 5.55 -1.99
N GLN A 167 8.91 5.41 -0.78
CA GLN A 167 10.33 5.35 -0.53
C GLN A 167 10.72 3.95 -0.08
N ILE A 168 11.82 3.45 -0.59
CA ILE A 168 12.35 2.12 -0.30
C ILE A 168 13.85 2.17 -0.02
N ILE A 169 14.35 1.15 0.67
CA ILE A 169 15.78 0.92 0.83
C ILE A 169 16.12 -0.38 0.09
N PRO A 170 16.67 -0.32 -1.13
CA PRO A 170 17.04 -1.49 -1.90
C PRO A 170 17.91 -2.45 -1.10
N LYS A 171 17.72 -3.77 -1.33
CA LYS A 171 18.48 -4.85 -0.68
C LYS A 171 18.26 -5.02 0.84
N SER A 172 17.49 -4.15 1.47
CA SER A 172 17.27 -4.20 2.92
C SER A 172 16.55 -5.47 3.39
N HIS A 173 15.73 -6.11 2.53
CA HIS A 173 15.07 -7.39 2.81
C HIS A 173 16.06 -8.51 3.16
N LYS A 174 17.31 -8.44 2.66
CA LYS A 174 18.39 -9.42 2.94
C LYS A 174 18.84 -9.38 4.40
N LYS A 175 18.53 -8.33 5.15
CA LYS A 175 18.80 -8.22 6.60
C LYS A 175 17.78 -9.00 7.45
N GLY A 176 16.76 -9.60 6.82
CA GLY A 176 15.64 -10.22 7.53
C GLY A 176 14.72 -9.20 8.18
N ILE A 177 13.99 -9.61 9.22
CA ILE A 177 13.09 -8.73 9.98
C ILE A 177 13.90 -8.04 11.07
N ILE A 178 14.10 -6.75 10.94
CA ILE A 178 14.81 -5.88 11.91
C ILE A 178 13.90 -4.82 12.54
N ALA A 179 12.62 -4.76 12.10
CA ALA A 179 11.64 -3.87 12.68
C ALA A 179 11.40 -4.20 14.17
N LYS A 180 11.18 -3.16 14.97
CA LYS A 180 10.75 -3.30 16.36
C LYS A 180 9.38 -3.97 16.46
N GLU A 181 8.94 -4.20 17.71
CA GLU A 181 7.58 -4.64 17.98
C GLU A 181 6.56 -3.68 17.36
N ILE A 182 5.39 -4.21 16.99
CA ILE A 182 4.32 -3.43 16.40
C ILE A 182 3.81 -2.42 17.42
N ASP A 183 3.77 -1.16 17.02
CA ASP A 183 3.26 -0.08 17.84
C ASP A 183 1.71 -0.06 17.89
N GLU A 184 1.16 0.92 18.59
CA GLU A 184 -0.29 1.11 18.70
C GLU A 184 -0.98 1.41 17.36
N PHE A 185 -0.23 1.81 16.32
CA PHE A 185 -0.74 2.08 14.98
C PHE A 185 -0.62 0.89 14.02
N GLY A 186 -0.03 -0.22 14.46
CA GLY A 186 0.11 -1.43 13.66
C GLY A 186 1.37 -1.47 12.79
N PHE A 187 2.36 -0.60 13.05
CA PHE A 187 3.62 -0.55 12.31
C PHE A 187 4.78 -1.14 13.11
N GLY A 188 5.59 -1.95 12.43
CA GLY A 188 6.88 -2.38 12.93
C GLY A 188 7.96 -1.42 12.43
N TYR A 189 8.20 -0.34 13.15
CA TYR A 189 9.17 0.69 12.74
C TYR A 189 10.60 0.18 12.72
N VAL A 190 11.39 0.74 11.80
CA VAL A 190 12.83 0.53 11.70
C VAL A 190 13.54 1.79 12.18
N ASP A 191 14.43 1.64 13.17
CA ASP A 191 15.23 2.76 13.66
C ASP A 191 16.14 3.32 12.55
N SER A 192 16.25 4.65 12.51
CA SER A 192 17.05 5.36 11.50
C SER A 192 18.54 5.02 11.53
N ASN A 193 19.05 4.49 12.64
CA ASN A 193 20.42 4.01 12.76
C ASN A 193 20.68 2.64 12.11
N LEU A 194 19.62 1.93 11.68
CA LEU A 194 19.72 0.61 11.04
C LEU A 194 19.79 0.69 9.50
N TYR A 195 19.69 1.88 8.93
CA TYR A 195 19.82 2.13 7.48
C TYR A 195 20.48 3.48 7.21
N ASN A 196 21.07 3.62 6.02
CA ASN A 196 21.62 4.92 5.60
C ASN A 196 20.56 5.71 4.83
N VAL A 197 20.39 6.97 5.14
CA VAL A 197 19.45 7.86 4.44
C VAL A 197 19.83 8.01 2.96
N GLU A 198 21.11 7.92 2.63
CA GLU A 198 21.61 7.98 1.26
C GLU A 198 21.20 6.76 0.40
N ASP A 199 20.86 5.63 1.04
CA ASP A 199 20.37 4.44 0.35
C ASP A 199 18.86 4.51 0.03
N VAL A 200 18.17 5.54 0.53
CA VAL A 200 16.74 5.72 0.29
C VAL A 200 16.49 6.10 -1.15
N LYS A 201 15.60 5.35 -1.79
CA LYS A 201 15.18 5.59 -3.17
C LYS A 201 13.70 5.95 -3.21
N SER A 202 13.38 7.13 -3.72
CA SER A 202 12.02 7.54 -4.05
C SER A 202 11.56 6.90 -5.36
N LEU A 203 10.36 6.37 -5.40
CA LEU A 203 9.76 5.76 -6.58
C LEU A 203 8.65 6.69 -7.12
N THR A 204 9.02 7.56 -8.04
CA THR A 204 8.07 8.38 -8.80
C THR A 204 7.39 7.50 -9.84
N CYS A 205 6.17 7.08 -9.56
CA CYS A 205 5.39 6.20 -10.41
C CYS A 205 4.31 6.97 -11.16
N LYS A 206 4.03 6.55 -12.40
CA LYS A 206 2.91 7.06 -13.20
C LYS A 206 1.64 6.27 -12.90
N LEU A 207 0.49 6.83 -13.27
CA LEU A 207 -0.75 6.05 -13.29
C LEU A 207 -0.54 4.81 -14.18
N GLY A 208 -0.90 3.65 -13.68
CA GLY A 208 -0.68 2.37 -14.37
C GLY A 208 0.58 1.61 -13.96
N ASP A 209 1.56 2.28 -13.35
CA ASP A 209 2.73 1.61 -12.80
C ASP A 209 2.36 0.85 -11.52
N ILE A 210 3.09 -0.25 -11.26
CA ILE A 210 2.89 -1.09 -10.08
C ILE A 210 4.25 -1.51 -9.50
N VAL A 211 4.33 -1.58 -8.18
CA VAL A 211 5.52 -2.03 -7.47
C VAL A 211 5.21 -3.31 -6.73
N PHE A 212 6.01 -4.34 -6.96
CA PHE A 212 6.02 -5.58 -6.19
C PHE A 212 7.26 -5.58 -5.31
N PHE A 213 7.11 -5.82 -4.01
CA PHE A 213 8.25 -5.86 -3.12
C PHE A 213 8.11 -6.90 -2.00
N ASP A 214 9.25 -7.38 -1.54
CA ASP A 214 9.35 -8.32 -0.42
C ASP A 214 8.81 -7.67 0.85
N SER A 215 8.02 -8.39 1.62
CA SER A 215 7.45 -7.90 2.88
C SER A 215 8.50 -7.46 3.91
N LYS A 216 9.73 -7.94 3.79
CA LYS A 216 10.90 -7.57 4.61
C LYS A 216 11.65 -6.34 4.08
N LEU A 217 11.28 -5.80 2.90
CA LEU A 217 11.89 -4.59 2.38
C LEU A 217 11.54 -3.40 3.27
N ILE A 218 12.55 -2.65 3.71
CA ILE A 218 12.34 -1.43 4.46
C ILE A 218 11.79 -0.38 3.50
N HIS A 219 10.61 0.16 3.84
CA HIS A 219 9.92 1.14 3.01
C HIS A 219 9.13 2.14 3.86
N GLY A 220 8.77 3.24 3.26
CA GLY A 220 7.99 4.31 3.88
C GLY A 220 7.41 5.23 2.82
N SER A 221 7.02 6.42 3.20
CA SER A 221 6.58 7.44 2.25
C SER A 221 7.37 8.73 2.39
N GLY A 222 7.61 9.41 1.26
CA GLY A 222 8.08 10.78 1.27
C GLY A 222 7.01 11.75 1.81
N ASN A 223 7.42 12.98 2.11
CA ASN A 223 6.52 14.04 2.52
C ASN A 223 5.72 14.56 1.32
N ASN A 224 4.41 14.60 1.46
CA ASN A 224 3.56 15.32 0.52
C ASN A 224 3.58 16.82 0.88
N ILE A 225 4.33 17.60 0.12
CA ILE A 225 4.42 19.06 0.28
C ILE A 225 3.52 19.82 -0.71
N SER A 226 2.83 19.08 -1.59
CA SER A 226 1.90 19.65 -2.58
C SER A 226 0.57 20.05 -1.95
N SER A 227 -0.29 20.69 -2.74
CA SER A 227 -1.69 20.97 -2.38
C SER A 227 -2.65 19.85 -2.75
N LEU A 228 -2.15 18.74 -3.32
CA LEU A 228 -2.97 17.62 -3.75
C LEU A 228 -2.96 16.49 -2.71
N ILE A 229 -4.01 15.70 -2.72
CA ILE A 229 -4.07 14.46 -1.93
C ILE A 229 -3.47 13.35 -2.79
N ARG A 230 -2.42 12.67 -2.29
CA ARG A 230 -1.89 11.47 -2.94
C ARG A 230 -2.71 10.25 -2.53
N TRP A 231 -3.24 9.54 -3.50
CA TRP A 231 -3.94 8.28 -3.30
C TRP A 231 -3.09 7.10 -3.78
N SER A 232 -3.09 6.01 -3.04
CA SER A 232 -2.42 4.77 -3.41
C SER A 232 -3.18 3.55 -2.90
N CYS A 233 -2.95 2.40 -3.53
CA CYS A 233 -3.56 1.14 -3.14
C CYS A 233 -2.47 0.11 -2.84
N GLN A 234 -2.75 -0.78 -1.86
CA GLN A 234 -1.84 -1.85 -1.45
C GLN A 234 -2.58 -3.17 -1.26
N TYR A 235 -1.91 -4.25 -1.67
CA TYR A 235 -2.32 -5.63 -1.39
C TYR A 235 -1.17 -6.40 -0.77
N ARG A 236 -1.49 -7.38 0.06
CA ARG A 236 -0.51 -8.22 0.75
C ARG A 236 -0.83 -9.67 0.51
N TYR A 237 0.17 -10.45 0.08
CA TYR A 237 0.00 -11.85 -0.29
C TYR A 237 0.99 -12.73 0.45
N ASN A 238 0.49 -13.84 0.97
CA ASN A 238 1.27 -14.95 1.47
C ASN A 238 1.32 -16.08 0.43
N ASP A 239 2.27 -16.98 0.59
CA ASP A 239 2.35 -18.25 -0.13
C ASP A 239 1.98 -19.40 0.82
N LEU A 240 0.85 -20.05 0.58
CA LEU A 240 0.40 -21.18 1.42
C LEU A 240 1.28 -22.43 1.29
N LEU A 241 2.16 -22.50 0.26
CA LEU A 241 3.14 -23.58 0.11
C LEU A 241 4.54 -23.20 0.56
N ASP A 242 4.72 -22.01 1.15
CA ASP A 242 5.96 -21.67 1.81
C ASP A 242 6.20 -22.57 3.02
N ARG A 243 7.41 -23.17 3.06
CA ARG A 243 7.76 -24.15 4.08
C ARG A 243 7.69 -23.57 5.51
N THR A 244 8.16 -22.37 5.70
CA THR A 244 8.16 -21.73 7.03
C THR A 244 6.74 -21.44 7.51
N PHE A 245 5.82 -21.14 6.59
CA PHE A 245 4.43 -20.87 6.92
C PHE A 245 3.68 -22.16 7.28
N ILE A 246 3.99 -23.28 6.56
CA ILE A 246 3.46 -24.61 6.88
C ILE A 246 3.96 -25.06 8.26
N GLU A 247 5.27 -24.95 8.53
CA GLU A 247 5.87 -25.35 9.80
C GLU A 247 5.33 -24.57 11.02
N LYS A 248 4.91 -23.30 10.80
CA LYS A 248 4.23 -22.48 11.81
C LYS A 248 2.74 -22.86 12.03
N GLY A 249 2.19 -23.80 11.26
CA GLY A 249 0.79 -24.21 11.35
C GLY A 249 -0.21 -23.14 10.91
N TYR A 250 0.15 -22.31 9.91
CA TYR A 250 -0.67 -21.22 9.39
C TYR A 250 -1.19 -20.26 10.47
N PRO A 251 -0.32 -19.51 11.13
CA PRO A 251 -0.76 -18.50 12.08
C PRO A 251 -1.67 -17.48 11.41
N HIS A 252 -2.34 -16.66 12.21
CA HIS A 252 -3.22 -15.62 11.67
C HIS A 252 -2.46 -14.77 10.63
N PRO A 253 -2.98 -14.59 9.42
CA PRO A 253 -2.22 -14.05 8.30
C PRO A 253 -1.84 -12.57 8.45
N TYR A 254 -2.46 -11.87 9.41
CA TYR A 254 -2.20 -10.46 9.67
C TYR A 254 -2.53 -10.09 11.11
N LEU A 255 -1.63 -9.33 11.77
CA LEU A 255 -1.91 -8.76 13.08
C LEU A 255 -2.66 -7.44 12.92
N TYR A 256 -3.89 -7.43 13.39
CA TYR A 256 -4.67 -6.22 13.55
C TYR A 256 -4.43 -5.62 14.92
N ARG A 257 -4.35 -4.29 14.98
CA ARG A 257 -4.43 -3.59 16.25
C ARG A 257 -5.80 -3.91 16.90
N PRO A 258 -5.84 -4.33 18.17
CA PRO A 258 -7.09 -4.43 18.92
C PRO A 258 -7.76 -3.05 18.97
N MET A 259 -9.05 -2.97 18.66
CA MET A 259 -9.82 -1.74 18.90
C MET A 259 -9.89 -1.49 20.40
N LYS A 260 -9.61 -0.26 20.84
CA LYS A 260 -9.83 0.14 22.23
C LYS A 260 -11.35 0.21 22.46
N GLU A 261 -11.81 -0.13 23.69
CA GLU A 261 -13.25 -0.13 24.01
C GLU A 261 -13.94 1.22 23.71
N GLU A 262 -13.20 2.32 23.81
CA GLU A 262 -13.67 3.68 23.48
C GLU A 262 -13.95 3.87 21.98
N GLU A 263 -13.33 3.07 21.11
CA GLU A 263 -13.50 3.11 19.65
C GLU A 263 -14.64 2.20 19.16
N MET A 264 -15.24 1.41 20.05
CA MET A 264 -16.35 0.50 19.75
C MET A 264 -17.71 1.15 19.95
N LYS A 265 -17.77 2.37 20.44
CA LYS A 265 -18.96 3.21 20.61
C LYS A 265 -19.06 4.18 19.45
#